data_2abb4e68ab8533789290c4a86f73e6d5
#
_entry.id   2abb4e68ab8533789290c4a86f73e6d5
#
_cell.length_a   1.000
_cell.length_b   1.000
_cell.length_c   1.000
_cell.angle_alpha   90.00
_cell.angle_beta   90.00
_cell.angle_gamma   90.00
#
_symmetry.space_group_name_H-M   'P 1'
#
loop_
_entity.id
_entity.type
_entity.pdbx_description
1 polymer ?
#
loop_
_entity_poly.entity_id
_entity_poly.type
_entity_poly.pdbx_seq_one_letter_code
_entity_poly.pdbx_strand_id
1 'polypeptide(L)' 'MASRSADGGALIVFYSRDLEASEALVLSHGANIIKPVFDCPGGRRFQSAEHTGNEFAFWSNV' A
#
# COMPACT_ATOMS: atom_id res chain seq x y z
N MET A 1 -13.09 -1.26 -13.14
CA MET A 1 -13.25 -2.08 -12.02
C MET A 1 -11.94 -2.63 -11.50
N ALA A 2 -11.92 -2.90 -10.28
CA ALA A 2 -10.72 -3.31 -9.67
C ALA A 2 -10.25 -4.65 -10.20
N SER A 3 -9.03 -4.73 -10.54
CA SER A 3 -8.48 -5.99 -10.90
C SER A 3 -8.13 -6.74 -9.62
N ARG A 4 -8.26 -8.00 -9.68
CA ARG A 4 -7.90 -8.83 -8.58
C ARG A 4 -7.01 -9.91 -9.06
N SER A 5 -6.20 -10.33 -8.14
CA SER A 5 -5.34 -11.43 -8.42
C SER A 5 -6.16 -12.69 -8.61
N ALA A 6 -5.78 -13.49 -9.57
CA ALA A 6 -6.50 -14.72 -9.85
C ALA A 6 -6.29 -15.76 -8.76
N ASP A 7 -5.26 -15.65 -7.98
CA ASP A 7 -4.98 -16.64 -6.95
C ASP A 7 -5.36 -16.13 -5.57
N GLY A 8 -6.38 -15.31 -5.53
CA GLY A 8 -7.02 -14.98 -4.28
C GLY A 8 -6.57 -13.71 -3.62
N GLY A 9 -5.44 -13.19 -4.01
CA GLY A 9 -5.01 -11.92 -3.46
C GLY A 9 -5.65 -10.76 -4.19
N ALA A 10 -5.74 -9.63 -3.54
CA ALA A 10 -6.25 -8.41 -4.15
C ALA A 10 -5.31 -7.28 -3.80
N LEU A 11 -5.05 -6.43 -4.78
CA LEU A 11 -4.28 -5.22 -4.54
C LEU A 11 -5.23 -4.06 -4.53
N ILE A 12 -5.25 -3.34 -3.41
CA ILE A 12 -6.09 -2.16 -3.26
C ILE A 12 -5.15 -0.96 -3.16
N VAL A 13 -5.43 0.07 -3.95
CA VAL A 13 -4.59 1.24 -4.01
C VAL A 13 -5.35 2.42 -3.43
N PHE A 14 -4.73 3.10 -2.48
CA PHE A 14 -5.30 4.26 -1.82
C PHE A 14 -4.43 5.48 -2.06
N TYR A 15 -5.05 6.62 -2.13
CA TYR A 15 -4.33 7.88 -2.14
C TYR A 15 -4.16 8.36 -0.70
N SER A 16 -2.97 8.85 -0.37
CA SER A 16 -2.70 9.39 0.94
C SER A 16 -1.93 10.70 0.80
N ARG A 17 -2.30 11.69 1.59
CA ARG A 17 -1.58 12.94 1.62
C ARG A 17 -0.34 12.89 2.49
N ASP A 18 -0.23 11.84 3.30
CA ASP A 18 0.90 11.69 4.21
C ASP A 18 1.25 10.21 4.27
N LEU A 19 2.22 9.83 3.44
CA LEU A 19 2.58 8.43 3.35
C LEU A 19 3.18 7.90 4.64
N GLU A 20 3.90 8.75 5.36
CA GLU A 20 4.51 8.30 6.60
C GLU A 20 3.47 7.98 7.64
N ALA A 21 2.42 8.79 7.71
CA ALA A 21 1.32 8.48 8.62
C ALA A 21 0.59 7.21 8.19
N SER A 22 0.40 7.02 6.89
CA SER A 22 -0.24 5.80 6.40
C SER A 22 0.60 4.58 6.70
N GLU A 23 1.91 4.70 6.53
CA GLU A 23 2.82 3.60 6.83
C GLU A 23 2.74 3.21 8.30
N ALA A 24 2.74 4.21 9.18
CA ALA A 24 2.62 3.94 10.60
C ALA A 24 1.27 3.29 10.91
N LEU A 25 0.22 3.73 10.25
CA LEU A 25 -1.10 3.18 10.47
C LEU A 25 -1.16 1.70 10.10
N VAL A 26 -0.65 1.34 8.92
CA VAL A 26 -0.72 -0.07 8.52
C VAL A 26 0.15 -0.93 9.41
N LEU A 27 1.29 -0.41 9.86
CA LEU A 27 2.13 -1.17 10.77
C LEU A 27 1.43 -1.40 12.10
N SER A 28 0.68 -0.40 12.58
CA SER A 28 -0.04 -0.55 13.84
C SER A 28 -1.16 -1.57 13.73
N HIS A 29 -1.60 -1.87 12.53
CA HIS A 29 -2.63 -2.89 12.30
C HIS A 29 -2.02 -4.26 12.01
N GLY A 30 -0.73 -4.40 12.15
CA GLY A 30 -0.09 -5.70 11.97
C GLY A 30 0.30 -6.04 10.55
N ALA A 31 0.17 -5.11 9.64
CA ALA A 31 0.60 -5.35 8.27
C ALA A 31 2.11 -5.22 8.15
N ASN A 32 2.66 -5.82 7.12
CA ASN A 32 4.08 -5.73 6.80
C ASN A 32 4.27 -4.82 5.61
N ILE A 33 5.36 -4.06 5.64
CA ILE A 33 5.71 -3.23 4.50
C ILE A 33 6.50 -4.09 3.53
N ILE A 34 5.93 -4.33 2.36
CA ILE A 34 6.60 -5.10 1.31
C ILE A 34 7.61 -4.23 0.61
N LYS A 35 7.20 -3.00 0.27
CA LYS A 35 8.09 -2.05 -0.38
C LYS A 35 8.00 -0.74 0.38
N PRO A 36 9.10 -0.28 0.97
CA PRO A 36 9.10 1.01 1.67
C PRO A 36 8.84 2.15 0.69
N VAL A 37 8.60 3.32 1.23
CA VAL A 37 8.30 4.48 0.40
C VAL A 37 9.40 4.67 -0.66
N PHE A 38 8.98 4.79 -1.90
CA PHE A 38 9.90 4.98 -3.01
C PHE A 38 9.28 5.97 -3.99
N ASP A 39 10.14 6.61 -4.78
CA ASP A 39 9.71 7.56 -5.78
C ASP A 39 9.15 6.84 -6.99
N CYS A 40 8.11 7.41 -7.55
CA CYS A 40 7.55 6.90 -8.80
C CYS A 40 7.05 8.09 -9.62
N PRO A 41 6.78 7.88 -10.90
CA PRO A 41 6.23 8.96 -11.71
C PRO A 41 4.95 9.48 -11.07
N GLY A 42 4.90 10.78 -10.85
CA GLY A 42 3.75 11.40 -10.24
C GLY A 42 3.81 11.53 -8.75
N GLY A 43 4.84 10.97 -8.07
CA GLY A 43 4.93 11.13 -6.63
C GLY A 43 5.68 10.01 -5.96
N ARG A 44 5.12 9.52 -4.86
CA ARG A 44 5.74 8.45 -4.08
C ARG A 44 4.67 7.44 -3.70
N ARG A 45 5.12 6.25 -3.38
CA ARG A 45 4.18 5.22 -2.92
C ARG A 45 4.92 4.19 -2.07
N PHE A 46 4.14 3.39 -1.34
CA PHE A 46 4.67 2.20 -0.67
C PHE A 46 3.64 1.09 -0.79
N GLN A 47 4.10 -0.13 -0.56
CA GLN A 47 3.21 -1.29 -0.59
C GLN A 47 3.31 -2.05 0.72
N SER A 48 2.18 -2.56 1.15
CA SER A 48 2.10 -3.36 2.36
C SER A 48 1.22 -4.57 2.11
N ALA A 49 1.32 -5.54 2.98
CA ALA A 49 0.47 -6.74 2.91
C ALA A 49 0.10 -7.14 4.32
N GLU A 50 -1.12 -7.61 4.48
CA GLU A 50 -1.50 -8.20 5.73
C GLU A 50 -1.25 -9.71 5.68
N HIS A 51 -1.34 -10.33 6.84
CA HIS A 51 -0.98 -11.75 6.95
C HIS A 51 -1.98 -12.66 6.22
N THR A 52 -3.12 -12.16 5.84
CA THR A 52 -4.07 -12.97 5.07
C THR A 52 -3.80 -12.94 3.59
N GLY A 53 -2.79 -12.19 3.15
CA GLY A 53 -2.42 -12.14 1.75
C GLY A 53 -2.96 -10.98 0.97
N ASN A 54 -3.79 -10.14 1.57
CA ASN A 54 -4.27 -8.93 0.90
C ASN A 54 -3.15 -7.91 0.86
N GLU A 55 -3.05 -7.21 -0.27
CA GLU A 55 -2.02 -6.20 -0.46
C GLU A 55 -2.65 -4.84 -0.61
N PHE A 56 -2.00 -3.84 -0.05
CA PHE A 56 -2.44 -2.46 -0.11
C PHE A 56 -1.29 -1.60 -0.57
N ALA A 57 -1.58 -0.67 -1.46
CA ALA A 57 -0.59 0.32 -1.87
C ALA A 57 -1.15 1.69 -1.54
N PHE A 58 -0.31 2.55 -1.02
CA PHE A 58 -0.64 3.94 -0.76
C PHE A 58 0.26 4.81 -1.59
N TRP A 59 -0.29 5.81 -2.23
CA TRP A 59 0.50 6.70 -3.06
C TRP A 59 0.17 8.15 -2.74
N SER A 60 1.09 9.02 -3.07
CA SER A 60 0.93 10.43 -2.81
C SER A 60 1.61 11.21 -3.92
N ASN A 61 1.04 12.34 -4.27
CA ASN A 61 1.65 13.25 -5.24
C ASN A 61 2.29 14.46 -4.56
N VAL A 62 2.50 14.40 -3.27
CA VAL A 62 3.16 15.48 -2.53
C VAL A 62 4.46 15.00 -1.92
#